data_20f1b400161bd755b55fc3d4c076edb4
#
_entry.id   20f1b400161bd755b55fc3d4c076edb4
#
_cell.length_a   1.000
_cell.length_b   1.000
_cell.length_c   1.000
_cell.angle_alpha   90.00
_cell.angle_beta   90.00
_cell.angle_gamma   90.00
#
_symmetry.space_group_name_H-M   'P 1'
#
loop_
_entity.id
_entity.type
_entity.pdbx_description
1 polymer ?
#
loop_
_entity_poly.entity_id
_entity_poly.type
_entity_poly.pdbx_seq_one_letter_code
_entity_poly.pdbx_strand_id
1 'polypeptide(L)'
;GDTIMVYENGLLDTLNVTGLVPRFIYNGDIIFFKNTSELLFELHRYSFSDNSNLMIADSFETFHPNIFRYHLSSNKQKFAYFDKTLPDTINVKTFDILSGSQTDILSLSETYLNPWRSLYWAYDDYLYFTVNDNNNIPQLFRINSSGTDEEATQLTFLEYGFFSIPTNNSHLDRIVGTNYLCDYCDNDLLSYNLQNGQISVIGQIEGFSDAEYHTWSADYSKLAVGITWENFMSGEVSIFNFTTGENSLICQNIFRGDKLFWAGGQENVSLSESTSLPNKFMLHQNYPNPFNPETTLEYELPLNAFIKITIYDLLGNEIKNLVSTNQSPGFKSIQWNSTNNQGEPVSAGVYLYSIEAGDFRQTKKMILLK
;
A
#
# COMPACT_ATOMS: atom_id res chain seq x y z
N GLY A 1 -17.66 -3.03 3.58
CA GLY A 1 -16.42 -3.34 4.27
C GLY A 1 -16.03 -4.79 4.01
N ASP A 2 -14.75 -5.08 4.06
CA ASP A 2 -14.24 -6.43 3.84
C ASP A 2 -14.41 -7.29 5.10
N THR A 3 -14.51 -8.60 4.93
CA THR A 3 -14.53 -9.54 6.06
C THR A 3 -13.18 -9.50 6.78
N ILE A 4 -13.19 -9.34 8.09
CA ILE A 4 -11.97 -9.34 8.90
C ILE A 4 -11.53 -10.77 9.12
N MET A 5 -10.28 -11.06 8.77
CA MET A 5 -9.63 -12.33 9.01
C MET A 5 -8.46 -12.14 9.98
N VAL A 6 -8.28 -13.08 10.89
CA VAL A 6 -7.19 -13.10 11.86
C VAL A 6 -6.37 -14.36 11.64
N TYR A 7 -5.05 -14.19 11.55
CA TYR A 7 -4.12 -15.30 11.46
C TYR A 7 -3.40 -15.47 12.78
N GLU A 8 -3.61 -16.60 13.43
CA GLU A 8 -2.99 -16.95 14.71
C GLU A 8 -2.57 -18.42 14.72
N ASN A 9 -1.37 -18.71 15.23
CA ASN A 9 -0.83 -20.06 15.39
C ASN A 9 -0.89 -20.97 14.16
N GLY A 10 -0.71 -20.38 12.95
CA GLY A 10 -0.75 -21.13 11.70
C GLY A 10 -2.17 -21.39 11.14
N LEU A 11 -3.19 -20.86 11.79
CA LEU A 11 -4.59 -20.96 11.38
C LEU A 11 -5.12 -19.59 11.00
N LEU A 12 -5.85 -19.55 9.87
CA LEU A 12 -6.60 -18.38 9.43
C LEU A 12 -8.03 -18.53 9.94
N ASP A 13 -8.44 -17.64 10.83
CA ASP A 13 -9.81 -17.58 11.33
C ASP A 13 -10.53 -16.37 10.71
N THR A 14 -11.77 -16.58 10.31
CA THR A 14 -12.61 -15.55 9.71
C THR A 14 -13.58 -15.03 10.78
N LEU A 15 -13.39 -13.79 11.19
CA LEU A 15 -14.31 -13.15 12.10
C LEU A 15 -15.63 -12.87 11.37
N ASN A 16 -16.74 -13.15 12.06
CA ASN A 16 -18.08 -12.92 11.50
C ASN A 16 -18.48 -11.42 11.54
N VAL A 17 -17.51 -10.56 11.21
CA VAL A 17 -17.65 -9.10 11.15
C VAL A 17 -17.00 -8.55 9.90
N THR A 18 -17.53 -7.47 9.39
CA THR A 18 -16.95 -6.72 8.26
C THR A 18 -16.55 -5.33 8.72
N GLY A 19 -15.42 -4.84 8.21
CA GLY A 19 -14.93 -3.52 8.58
C GLY A 19 -13.68 -3.12 7.80
N LEU A 20 -13.16 -1.94 8.11
CA LEU A 20 -11.99 -1.36 7.50
C LEU A 20 -10.89 -1.14 8.53
N VAL A 21 -9.64 -1.24 8.08
CA VAL A 21 -8.43 -0.92 8.86
C VAL A 21 -8.38 -1.52 10.27
N PRO A 22 -8.57 -2.84 10.43
CA PRO A 22 -8.55 -3.47 11.75
C PRO A 22 -7.19 -3.31 12.44
N ARG A 23 -7.19 -3.11 13.75
CA ARG A 23 -5.99 -3.03 14.60
C ARG A 23 -6.20 -3.69 15.95
N PHE A 24 -5.20 -4.43 16.42
CA PHE A 24 -5.17 -4.93 17.80
C PHE A 24 -4.93 -3.79 18.78
N ILE A 25 -5.69 -3.79 19.88
CA ILE A 25 -5.59 -2.84 20.99
C ILE A 25 -4.96 -3.48 22.21
N TYR A 26 -4.80 -2.70 23.29
CA TYR A 26 -4.06 -3.02 24.52
C TYR A 26 -4.42 -4.35 25.19
N ASN A 27 -5.66 -4.81 25.07
CA ASN A 27 -6.16 -6.05 25.70
C ASN A 27 -6.25 -7.24 24.74
N GLY A 28 -5.72 -7.11 23.53
CA GLY A 28 -5.77 -8.13 22.49
C GLY A 28 -7.03 -8.14 21.64
N ASP A 29 -8.06 -7.35 21.96
CA ASP A 29 -9.23 -7.16 21.10
C ASP A 29 -8.86 -6.37 19.85
N ILE A 30 -9.79 -6.33 18.88
CA ILE A 30 -9.63 -5.58 17.63
C ILE A 30 -10.59 -4.40 17.60
N ILE A 31 -10.10 -3.22 17.22
CA ILE A 31 -10.96 -2.14 16.73
C ILE A 31 -10.94 -2.08 15.22
N PHE A 32 -12.04 -1.66 14.64
CA PHE A 32 -12.20 -1.49 13.20
C PHE A 32 -13.33 -0.48 12.90
N PHE A 33 -13.29 0.09 11.69
CA PHE A 33 -14.27 1.06 11.27
C PHE A 33 -15.30 0.42 10.31
N LYS A 34 -16.55 0.82 10.46
CA LYS A 34 -17.62 0.53 9.50
C LYS A 34 -18.07 1.81 8.83
N ASN A 35 -18.16 1.77 7.52
CA ASN A 35 -18.72 2.88 6.74
C ASN A 35 -20.26 2.85 6.86
N THR A 36 -20.86 3.96 7.27
CA THR A 36 -22.31 4.14 7.38
C THR A 36 -22.87 5.01 6.26
N SER A 37 -22.03 5.89 5.70
CA SER A 37 -22.34 6.69 4.52
C SER A 37 -21.03 7.04 3.81
N GLU A 38 -21.08 7.81 2.73
CA GLU A 38 -19.92 8.05 1.88
C GLU A 38 -18.67 8.54 2.64
N LEU A 39 -18.83 9.36 3.68
CA LEU A 39 -17.73 9.91 4.46
C LEU A 39 -17.81 9.68 5.97
N LEU A 40 -18.84 8.97 6.45
CA LEU A 40 -19.07 8.74 7.87
C LEU A 40 -18.78 7.29 8.27
N PHE A 41 -18.15 7.16 9.42
CA PHE A 41 -17.74 5.87 9.97
C PHE A 41 -18.17 5.71 11.44
N GLU A 42 -18.47 4.48 11.79
CA GLU A 42 -18.62 3.99 13.16
C GLU A 42 -17.37 3.24 13.58
N LEU A 43 -16.95 3.41 14.83
CA LEU A 43 -15.89 2.61 15.45
C LEU A 43 -16.49 1.44 16.19
N HIS A 44 -16.04 0.25 15.85
CA HIS A 44 -16.44 -1.00 16.47
C HIS A 44 -15.27 -1.66 17.18
N ARG A 45 -15.56 -2.41 18.24
CA ARG A 45 -14.62 -3.28 18.95
C ARG A 45 -15.13 -4.71 18.86
N TYR A 46 -14.28 -5.62 18.45
CA TYR A 46 -14.52 -7.06 18.55
C TYR A 46 -13.72 -7.63 19.71
N SER A 47 -14.39 -8.31 20.63
CA SER A 47 -13.77 -8.99 21.78
C SER A 47 -13.66 -10.49 21.50
N PHE A 48 -12.44 -11.02 21.62
CA PHE A 48 -12.20 -12.47 21.46
C PHE A 48 -12.65 -13.27 22.68
N SER A 49 -12.80 -12.63 23.85
CA SER A 49 -13.16 -13.34 25.09
C SER A 49 -14.58 -13.86 25.08
N ASP A 50 -15.50 -13.19 24.40
CA ASP A 50 -16.92 -13.52 24.34
C ASP A 50 -17.51 -13.50 22.94
N ASN A 51 -16.67 -13.32 21.91
CA ASN A 51 -17.07 -13.18 20.49
C ASN A 51 -18.09 -12.06 20.24
N SER A 52 -18.05 -11.00 21.05
CA SER A 52 -18.96 -9.87 20.91
C SER A 52 -18.41 -8.80 19.98
N ASN A 53 -19.32 -8.13 19.26
CA ASN A 53 -19.04 -6.96 18.45
C ASN A 53 -19.87 -5.80 18.96
N LEU A 54 -19.21 -4.77 19.46
CA LEU A 54 -19.82 -3.59 20.06
C LEU A 54 -19.40 -2.33 19.28
N MET A 55 -20.37 -1.51 18.89
CA MET A 55 -20.12 -0.13 18.48
C MET A 55 -19.71 0.70 19.69
N ILE A 56 -18.55 1.32 19.67
CA ILE A 56 -18.02 2.12 20.79
C ILE A 56 -18.05 3.63 20.51
N ALA A 57 -18.16 4.03 19.27
CA ALA A 57 -18.38 5.42 18.88
C ALA A 57 -18.91 5.52 17.45
N ASP A 58 -19.59 6.61 17.16
CA ASP A 58 -20.09 6.96 15.84
C ASP A 58 -19.56 8.32 15.37
N SER A 59 -19.93 8.70 14.14
CA SER A 59 -19.71 10.05 13.60
C SER A 59 -18.26 10.46 13.41
N PHE A 60 -17.41 9.52 12.98
CA PHE A 60 -16.09 9.87 12.44
C PHE A 60 -16.24 10.29 10.98
N GLU A 61 -15.81 11.50 10.65
CA GLU A 61 -15.83 12.02 9.27
C GLU A 61 -14.41 12.02 8.67
N THR A 62 -14.30 11.64 7.40
CA THR A 62 -13.02 11.54 6.69
C THR A 62 -13.07 12.21 5.32
N PHE A 63 -11.89 12.36 4.70
CA PHE A 63 -11.71 12.98 3.37
C PHE A 63 -12.07 12.07 2.20
N HIS A 64 -12.05 10.76 2.42
CA HIS A 64 -12.20 9.79 1.34
C HIS A 64 -13.13 8.66 1.75
N PRO A 65 -14.10 8.28 0.90
CA PRO A 65 -15.17 7.35 1.25
C PRO A 65 -14.71 5.94 1.64
N ASN A 66 -13.50 5.55 1.33
CA ASN A 66 -12.99 4.21 1.62
C ASN A 66 -11.70 4.21 2.45
N ILE A 67 -11.26 5.37 2.96
CA ILE A 67 -9.98 5.49 3.64
C ILE A 67 -10.17 6.25 4.95
N PHE A 68 -10.24 5.53 6.05
CA PHE A 68 -10.07 6.09 7.38
C PHE A 68 -8.65 5.74 7.87
N ARG A 69 -7.81 6.77 8.05
CA ARG A 69 -6.44 6.59 8.54
C ARG A 69 -6.33 7.02 9.97
N TYR A 70 -5.83 6.15 10.82
CA TYR A 70 -5.56 6.42 12.22
C TYR A 70 -4.28 5.74 12.68
N HIS A 71 -3.69 6.25 13.74
CA HIS A 71 -2.50 5.67 14.35
C HIS A 71 -2.69 5.47 15.84
N LEU A 72 -2.43 4.25 16.33
CA LEU A 72 -2.51 3.92 17.74
C LEU A 72 -1.34 4.52 18.52
N SER A 73 -1.61 4.96 19.75
CA SER A 73 -0.57 5.26 20.74
C SER A 73 0.27 4.02 21.07
N SER A 74 1.46 4.20 21.63
CA SER A 74 2.35 3.10 22.01
C SER A 74 1.71 2.08 22.96
N ASN A 75 0.87 2.53 23.89
CA ASN A 75 0.11 1.68 24.80
C ASN A 75 -1.20 1.13 24.20
N LYS A 76 -1.53 1.49 22.95
CA LYS A 76 -2.71 1.06 22.21
C LYS A 76 -4.07 1.35 22.91
N GLN A 77 -4.10 2.35 23.78
CA GLN A 77 -5.33 2.78 24.48
C GLN A 77 -5.99 3.97 23.79
N LYS A 78 -5.25 4.69 22.96
CA LYS A 78 -5.73 5.84 22.19
C LYS A 78 -5.34 5.69 20.74
N PHE A 79 -6.02 6.45 19.88
CA PHE A 79 -5.56 6.67 18.50
C PHE A 79 -5.72 8.14 18.11
N ALA A 80 -4.88 8.58 17.17
CA ALA A 80 -4.98 9.86 16.53
C ALA A 80 -5.51 9.71 15.11
N TYR A 81 -6.25 10.69 14.63
CA TYR A 81 -6.86 10.69 13.30
C TYR A 81 -7.08 12.13 12.80
N PHE A 82 -7.30 12.24 11.49
CA PHE A 82 -7.76 13.48 10.88
C PHE A 82 -9.28 13.47 10.76
N ASP A 83 -9.91 14.55 11.22
CA ASP A 83 -11.36 14.74 11.21
C ASP A 83 -11.73 15.94 10.33
N LYS A 84 -12.75 15.79 9.50
CA LYS A 84 -13.22 16.81 8.57
C LYS A 84 -14.68 17.22 8.82
N THR A 85 -15.05 17.44 10.05
CA THR A 85 -16.42 17.89 10.41
C THR A 85 -16.74 19.32 10.00
N LEU A 86 -15.74 20.14 9.65
CA LEU A 86 -15.93 21.55 9.25
C LEU A 86 -15.48 21.78 7.80
N PRO A 87 -16.21 22.61 7.04
CA PRO A 87 -15.76 23.06 5.73
C PRO A 87 -14.40 23.76 5.84
N ASP A 88 -13.51 23.49 4.90
CA ASP A 88 -12.19 24.13 4.76
C ASP A 88 -11.23 23.98 5.97
N THR A 89 -11.58 23.11 6.94
CA THR A 89 -10.79 22.88 8.14
C THR A 89 -10.63 21.39 8.40
N ILE A 90 -9.43 21.00 8.77
CA ILE A 90 -9.09 19.64 9.17
C ILE A 90 -8.57 19.67 10.57
N ASN A 91 -9.14 18.84 11.43
CA ASN A 91 -8.73 18.74 12.80
C ASN A 91 -7.87 17.48 13.00
N VAL A 92 -6.75 17.63 13.70
CA VAL A 92 -6.04 16.50 14.31
C VAL A 92 -6.71 16.24 15.65
N LYS A 93 -7.24 15.04 15.82
CA LYS A 93 -7.93 14.62 17.05
C LYS A 93 -7.32 13.34 17.61
N THR A 94 -7.48 13.18 18.91
CA THR A 94 -7.23 11.89 19.57
C THR A 94 -8.53 11.32 20.15
N PHE A 95 -8.62 9.99 20.14
CA PHE A 95 -9.74 9.25 20.72
C PHE A 95 -9.22 8.27 21.76
N ASP A 96 -9.78 8.30 22.94
CA ASP A 96 -9.50 7.35 24.02
C ASP A 96 -10.49 6.18 23.95
N ILE A 97 -9.97 4.98 23.71
CA ILE A 97 -10.77 3.77 23.45
C ILE A 97 -11.54 3.31 24.70
N LEU A 98 -11.02 3.63 25.90
CA LEU A 98 -11.63 3.22 27.16
C LEU A 98 -12.78 4.14 27.57
N SER A 99 -12.53 5.45 27.55
CA SER A 99 -13.51 6.44 27.98
C SER A 99 -14.49 6.85 26.89
N GLY A 100 -14.16 6.60 25.59
CA GLY A 100 -14.90 7.11 24.46
C GLY A 100 -14.75 8.60 24.24
N SER A 101 -13.80 9.26 24.93
CA SER A 101 -13.60 10.70 24.83
C SER A 101 -12.73 11.10 23.63
N GLN A 102 -13.11 12.20 22.99
CA GLN A 102 -12.33 12.84 21.94
C GLN A 102 -11.65 14.11 22.46
N THR A 103 -10.46 14.39 21.94
CA THR A 103 -9.71 15.62 22.25
C THR A 103 -9.27 16.26 20.94
N ASP A 104 -9.61 17.52 20.75
CA ASP A 104 -9.10 18.33 19.66
C ASP A 104 -7.67 18.75 19.96
N ILE A 105 -6.75 18.41 19.06
CA ILE A 105 -5.32 18.68 19.24
C ILE A 105 -4.90 19.91 18.43
N LEU A 106 -5.33 19.99 17.16
CA LEU A 106 -4.94 21.07 16.27
C LEU A 106 -5.97 21.22 15.15
N SER A 107 -6.24 22.48 14.76
CA SER A 107 -7.03 22.79 13.56
C SER A 107 -6.14 23.34 12.46
N LEU A 108 -6.23 22.77 11.28
CA LEU A 108 -5.45 23.13 10.09
C LEU A 108 -6.39 23.60 8.98
N SER A 109 -5.99 24.59 8.18
CA SER A 109 -6.70 24.91 6.95
C SER A 109 -6.54 23.78 5.93
N GLU A 110 -7.62 23.45 5.19
CA GLU A 110 -7.59 22.39 4.16
C GLU A 110 -6.54 22.63 3.07
N THR A 111 -6.19 23.91 2.80
CA THR A 111 -5.15 24.28 1.83
C THR A 111 -3.76 23.75 2.19
N TYR A 112 -3.52 23.44 3.46
CA TYR A 112 -2.23 22.90 3.94
C TYR A 112 -2.16 21.37 3.91
N LEU A 113 -3.27 20.70 3.65
CA LEU A 113 -3.31 19.25 3.70
C LEU A 113 -3.48 18.61 2.31
N ASN A 114 -2.54 17.73 1.99
CA ASN A 114 -2.78 16.72 0.98
C ASN A 114 -3.43 15.52 1.69
N PRO A 115 -4.64 15.08 1.31
CA PRO A 115 -5.41 14.05 2.03
C PRO A 115 -4.75 12.66 2.09
N TRP A 116 -3.70 12.45 1.33
CA TRP A 116 -2.95 11.18 1.26
C TRP A 116 -1.89 11.04 2.35
N ARG A 117 -1.78 11.96 3.30
CA ARG A 117 -0.64 12.06 4.21
C ARG A 117 -0.85 11.39 5.54
N SER A 118 0.28 10.99 6.12
CA SER A 118 0.34 10.14 7.31
C SER A 118 0.32 10.95 8.57
N LEU A 119 -0.44 10.49 9.52
CA LEU A 119 -0.37 10.86 10.92
C LEU A 119 0.33 9.72 11.65
N TYR A 120 1.30 10.04 12.50
CA TYR A 120 2.09 9.10 13.24
C TYR A 120 2.11 9.46 14.74
N TRP A 121 1.81 8.50 15.62
CA TRP A 121 1.94 8.68 17.05
C TRP A 121 3.22 8.00 17.53
N ALA A 122 4.23 8.78 17.93
CA ALA A 122 5.51 8.24 18.37
C ALA A 122 5.52 7.85 19.84
N TYR A 123 6.60 7.19 20.26
CA TYR A 123 6.79 6.73 21.64
C TYR A 123 6.96 7.86 22.66
N ASP A 124 7.29 9.07 22.20
CA ASP A 124 7.51 10.27 22.99
C ASP A 124 6.22 11.07 23.25
N ASP A 125 5.06 10.47 22.94
CA ASP A 125 3.73 11.09 23.04
C ASP A 125 3.50 12.31 22.14
N TYR A 126 4.34 12.50 21.12
CA TYR A 126 4.09 13.46 20.06
C TYR A 126 3.38 12.83 18.87
N LEU A 127 2.53 13.63 18.25
CA LEU A 127 1.94 13.35 16.94
C LEU A 127 2.81 13.99 15.87
N TYR A 128 3.21 13.20 14.90
CA TYR A 128 3.98 13.65 13.75
C TYR A 128 3.11 13.54 12.50
N PHE A 129 3.16 14.53 11.65
CA PHE A 129 2.34 14.57 10.44
C PHE A 129 3.01 15.43 9.38
N THR A 130 2.61 15.23 8.14
CA THR A 130 3.10 16.01 7.01
C THR A 130 2.01 16.99 6.56
N VAL A 131 2.35 18.27 6.50
CA VAL A 131 1.51 19.32 5.94
C VAL A 131 2.37 20.28 5.13
N ASN A 132 1.76 21.05 4.24
CA ASN A 132 2.49 22.04 3.47
C ASN A 132 2.89 23.23 4.37
N ASP A 133 4.08 23.73 4.16
CA ASP A 133 4.56 24.96 4.76
C ASP A 133 3.99 26.19 4.00
N ASN A 134 4.41 27.40 4.39
CA ASN A 134 3.99 28.65 3.76
C ASN A 134 4.38 28.79 2.26
N ASN A 135 5.28 27.93 1.77
CA ASN A 135 5.69 27.87 0.37
C ASN A 135 4.95 26.76 -0.41
N ASN A 136 3.95 26.15 0.21
CA ASN A 136 3.20 25.03 -0.32
C ASN A 136 4.06 23.76 -0.54
N ILE A 137 5.12 23.60 0.26
CA ILE A 137 6.03 22.45 0.24
C ILE A 137 5.71 21.56 1.44
N PRO A 138 5.48 20.25 1.24
CA PRO A 138 5.21 19.33 2.33
C PRO A 138 6.40 19.19 3.27
N GLN A 139 6.17 19.41 4.55
CA GLN A 139 7.17 19.30 5.59
C GLN A 139 6.65 18.45 6.75
N LEU A 140 7.55 17.89 7.53
CA LEU A 140 7.22 17.15 8.74
C LEU A 140 7.02 18.14 9.90
N PHE A 141 5.91 17.96 10.59
CA PHE A 141 5.55 18.70 11.80
C PHE A 141 5.33 17.77 12.97
N ARG A 142 5.39 18.28 14.19
CA ARG A 142 4.95 17.59 15.40
C ARG A 142 4.12 18.49 16.30
N ILE A 143 3.26 17.86 17.11
CA ILE A 143 2.52 18.49 18.18
C ILE A 143 2.36 17.52 19.35
N ASN A 144 2.28 18.02 20.58
CA ASN A 144 2.03 17.17 21.74
C ASN A 144 0.64 16.53 21.67
N SER A 145 0.53 15.23 21.91
CA SER A 145 -0.72 14.49 21.81
C SER A 145 -1.76 14.83 22.88
N SER A 146 -1.38 15.58 23.91
CA SER A 146 -2.29 16.08 24.96
C SER A 146 -3.03 17.36 24.55
N GLY A 147 -2.64 17.99 23.43
CA GLY A 147 -3.22 19.27 23.00
C GLY A 147 -2.80 20.46 23.86
N THR A 148 -1.64 20.38 24.54
CA THR A 148 -1.10 21.46 25.37
C THR A 148 -0.32 22.50 24.57
N ASP A 149 0.08 22.16 23.36
CA ASP A 149 0.78 23.08 22.47
C ASP A 149 -0.23 23.93 21.70
N GLU A 150 0.02 25.23 21.58
CA GLU A 150 -0.85 26.14 20.82
C GLU A 150 -0.65 25.98 19.31
N GLU A 151 0.57 25.61 18.88
CA GLU A 151 0.96 25.44 17.48
C GLU A 151 1.83 24.20 17.26
N ALA A 152 1.75 23.66 16.06
CA ALA A 152 2.64 22.58 15.66
C ALA A 152 4.04 23.09 15.32
N THR A 153 5.05 22.35 15.73
CA THR A 153 6.46 22.67 15.42
C THR A 153 6.86 22.04 14.09
N GLN A 154 7.32 22.86 13.14
CA GLN A 154 7.93 22.37 11.89
C GLN A 154 9.32 21.77 12.19
N LEU A 155 9.59 20.59 11.64
CA LEU A 155 10.81 19.82 11.89
C LEU A 155 11.73 19.72 10.67
N THR A 156 11.17 19.80 9.46
CA THR A 156 11.96 19.74 8.22
C THR A 156 11.79 21.05 7.43
N PHE A 157 12.84 21.40 6.65
CA PHE A 157 12.89 22.59 5.81
C PHE A 157 13.51 22.22 4.47
N LEU A 158 12.95 21.20 3.82
CA LEU A 158 13.47 20.63 2.59
C LEU A 158 12.88 21.36 1.37
N GLU A 159 13.69 21.55 0.36
CA GLU A 159 13.30 22.23 -0.88
C GLU A 159 12.23 21.44 -1.65
N TYR A 160 12.31 20.11 -1.61
CA TYR A 160 11.40 19.20 -2.32
C TYR A 160 10.41 18.47 -1.39
N GLY A 161 10.38 18.89 -0.13
CA GLY A 161 9.44 18.39 0.85
C GLY A 161 9.82 17.06 1.49
N PHE A 162 8.95 16.65 2.43
CA PHE A 162 9.03 15.38 3.15
C PHE A 162 7.65 14.73 3.18
N PHE A 163 7.51 13.61 2.49
CA PHE A 163 6.29 12.81 2.49
C PHE A 163 6.49 11.60 3.40
N SER A 164 5.93 11.62 4.58
CA SER A 164 6.10 10.50 5.52
C SER A 164 5.43 9.23 5.00
N ILE A 165 6.16 8.12 5.08
CA ILE A 165 5.63 6.80 4.82
C ILE A 165 4.86 6.35 6.07
N PRO A 166 3.58 5.96 5.94
CA PRO A 166 2.81 5.50 7.08
C PRO A 166 3.49 4.31 7.76
N THR A 167 3.58 4.34 9.07
CA THR A 167 4.06 3.21 9.87
C THR A 167 3.06 2.89 10.97
N ASN A 168 2.86 1.62 11.27
CA ASN A 168 1.97 1.20 12.34
C ASN A 168 2.70 1.00 13.67
N ASN A 169 3.93 1.50 13.77
CA ASN A 169 4.77 1.27 14.92
C ASN A 169 5.10 2.55 15.68
N SER A 170 4.54 2.67 16.88
CA SER A 170 4.80 3.76 17.82
C SER A 170 6.13 3.68 18.57
N HIS A 171 6.93 2.62 18.35
CA HIS A 171 8.21 2.41 19.06
C HIS A 171 9.44 2.81 18.24
N LEU A 172 9.26 3.32 17.02
CA LEU A 172 10.37 3.76 16.19
C LEU A 172 11.03 5.02 16.75
N ASP A 173 12.36 5.06 16.66
CA ASP A 173 13.18 6.24 16.93
C ASP A 173 13.30 7.17 15.70
N ARG A 174 12.57 6.87 14.64
CA ARG A 174 12.66 7.57 13.34
C ARG A 174 11.35 7.56 12.56
N ILE A 175 11.19 8.55 11.69
CA ILE A 175 10.14 8.59 10.68
C ILE A 175 10.80 8.47 9.32
N VAL A 176 10.31 7.55 8.50
CA VAL A 176 10.76 7.38 7.12
C VAL A 176 9.80 8.11 6.19
N GLY A 177 10.34 8.71 5.16
CA GLY A 177 9.59 9.43 4.15
C GLY A 177 10.33 9.48 2.83
N THR A 178 9.70 10.05 1.83
CA THR A 178 10.30 10.34 0.53
C THR A 178 10.27 11.83 0.26
N ASN A 179 11.25 12.35 -0.46
CA ASN A 179 11.09 13.64 -1.14
C ASN A 179 10.34 13.41 -2.46
N TYR A 180 9.74 14.46 -2.99
CA TYR A 180 9.10 14.43 -4.30
C TYR A 180 9.80 15.44 -5.20
N LEU A 181 10.66 14.93 -6.08
CA LEU A 181 11.43 15.77 -7.00
C LEU A 181 10.64 16.06 -8.28
N CYS A 182 10.06 15.04 -8.89
CA CYS A 182 9.18 15.12 -10.06
C CYS A 182 8.57 13.75 -10.38
N ASP A 183 7.57 13.70 -11.29
CA ASP A 183 6.85 12.48 -11.67
C ASP A 183 7.74 11.38 -12.29
N TYR A 184 8.93 11.72 -12.74
CA TYR A 184 9.85 10.80 -13.45
C TYR A 184 11.28 10.86 -12.92
N CYS A 185 11.48 11.47 -11.74
CA CYS A 185 12.77 11.56 -11.09
C CYS A 185 12.96 10.45 -10.07
N ASP A 186 14.22 10.14 -9.79
CA ASP A 186 14.57 9.33 -8.63
C ASP A 186 14.26 10.13 -7.36
N ASN A 187 13.48 9.55 -6.47
CA ASN A 187 13.14 10.12 -5.19
C ASN A 187 14.05 9.55 -4.11
N ASP A 188 14.56 10.40 -3.24
CA ASP A 188 15.30 9.93 -2.07
C ASP A 188 14.36 9.34 -1.03
N LEU A 189 14.73 8.18 -0.49
CA LEU A 189 14.14 7.64 0.72
C LEU A 189 14.87 8.25 1.93
N LEU A 190 14.13 8.98 2.74
CA LEU A 190 14.64 9.77 3.85
C LEU A 190 14.30 9.15 5.21
N SER A 191 15.22 9.25 6.16
CA SER A 191 14.98 8.92 7.56
C SER A 191 15.18 10.16 8.42
N TYR A 192 14.15 10.56 9.16
CA TYR A 192 14.20 11.60 10.18
C TYR A 192 14.35 10.94 11.56
N ASN A 193 15.46 11.20 12.24
CA ASN A 193 15.72 10.67 13.59
C ASN A 193 15.01 11.53 14.63
N LEU A 194 14.14 10.90 15.45
CA LEU A 194 13.33 11.60 16.47
C LEU A 194 14.13 12.12 17.65
N GLN A 195 15.31 11.53 17.95
CA GLN A 195 16.12 11.92 19.11
C GLN A 195 16.99 13.14 18.84
N ASN A 196 17.56 13.26 17.64
CA ASN A 196 18.52 14.31 17.32
C ASN A 196 18.08 15.24 16.17
N GLY A 197 16.94 14.97 15.53
CA GLY A 197 16.41 15.74 14.42
C GLY A 197 17.19 15.64 13.11
N GLN A 198 18.12 14.66 13.00
CA GLN A 198 18.95 14.50 11.82
C GLN A 198 18.14 13.80 10.70
N ILE A 199 18.26 14.33 9.48
CA ILE A 199 17.76 13.70 8.26
C ILE A 199 18.92 12.99 7.57
N SER A 200 18.69 11.77 7.10
CA SER A 200 19.63 10.97 6.33
C SER A 200 18.95 10.39 5.11
N VAL A 201 19.63 10.39 3.97
CA VAL A 201 19.22 9.61 2.80
C VAL A 201 19.60 8.16 3.07
N ILE A 202 18.64 7.26 3.01
CA ILE A 202 18.81 5.83 3.29
C ILE A 202 18.72 4.97 2.03
N GLY A 203 18.29 5.56 0.92
CA GLY A 203 18.20 4.91 -0.39
C GLY A 203 17.59 5.85 -1.40
N GLN A 204 17.46 5.35 -2.63
CA GLN A 204 16.77 6.03 -3.72
C GLN A 204 15.70 5.09 -4.28
N ILE A 205 14.61 5.68 -4.73
CA ILE A 205 13.49 5.01 -5.37
C ILE A 205 13.46 5.52 -6.80
N GLU A 206 13.77 4.64 -7.77
CA GLU A 206 13.79 5.01 -9.18
C GLU A 206 12.37 5.21 -9.73
N GLY A 207 12.17 6.32 -10.44
CA GLY A 207 10.92 6.64 -11.11
C GLY A 207 9.78 7.06 -10.19
N PHE A 208 8.60 7.24 -10.76
CA PHE A 208 7.36 7.52 -10.01
C PHE A 208 6.94 6.28 -9.22
N SER A 209 7.13 6.31 -7.94
CA SER A 209 6.66 5.25 -7.06
C SER A 209 5.93 5.85 -5.88
N ASP A 210 4.66 5.52 -5.77
CA ASP A 210 4.02 5.55 -4.48
C ASP A 210 4.64 4.42 -3.64
N ALA A 211 5.40 4.75 -2.62
CA ALA A 211 5.84 3.78 -1.60
C ALA A 211 4.60 3.36 -0.78
N GLU A 212 3.62 2.75 -1.46
CA GLU A 212 2.31 2.41 -0.89
C GLU A 212 2.41 1.24 0.09
N TYR A 213 3.42 0.38 -0.11
CA TYR A 213 3.55 -0.86 0.65
C TYR A 213 4.86 -0.87 1.40
N HIS A 214 4.75 -0.92 2.71
CA HIS A 214 5.92 -1.01 3.57
C HIS A 214 5.61 -1.81 4.83
N THR A 215 6.62 -2.48 5.35
CA THR A 215 6.53 -3.19 6.62
C THR A 215 7.89 -3.21 7.32
N TRP A 216 7.85 -3.16 8.64
CA TRP A 216 9.04 -3.19 9.48
C TRP A 216 9.32 -4.60 10.00
N SER A 217 10.60 -4.95 10.15
CA SER A 217 11.00 -6.13 10.92
C SER A 217 10.55 -6.00 12.37
N ALA A 218 10.39 -7.14 13.07
CA ALA A 218 9.92 -7.15 14.45
C ALA A 218 10.83 -6.38 15.42
N ASP A 219 12.12 -6.31 15.13
CA ASP A 219 13.14 -5.56 15.87
C ASP A 219 13.35 -4.13 15.34
N TYR A 220 12.58 -3.73 14.30
CA TYR A 220 12.65 -2.41 13.66
C TYR A 220 14.00 -2.03 13.05
N SER A 221 14.91 -2.98 12.91
CA SER A 221 16.21 -2.75 12.27
C SER A 221 16.14 -2.68 10.75
N LYS A 222 15.05 -3.18 10.15
CA LYS A 222 14.87 -3.25 8.70
C LYS A 222 13.47 -2.75 8.28
N LEU A 223 13.42 -2.11 7.12
CA LEU A 223 12.20 -1.68 6.44
C LEU A 223 12.13 -2.33 5.07
N ALA A 224 11.08 -3.08 4.81
CA ALA A 224 10.74 -3.52 3.46
C ALA A 224 9.80 -2.50 2.81
N VAL A 225 10.14 -2.06 1.62
CA VAL A 225 9.35 -1.10 0.83
C VAL A 225 9.02 -1.74 -0.51
N GLY A 226 7.74 -1.78 -0.82
CA GLY A 226 7.25 -2.13 -2.16
C GLY A 226 7.16 -0.88 -3.02
N ILE A 227 7.81 -0.90 -4.16
CA ILE A 227 7.87 0.18 -5.14
C ILE A 227 7.12 -0.30 -6.37
N THR A 228 6.10 0.44 -6.78
CA THR A 228 5.36 0.13 -8.01
C THR A 228 5.64 1.18 -9.08
N TRP A 229 5.81 0.73 -10.31
CA TRP A 229 6.09 1.61 -11.45
C TRP A 229 4.82 2.31 -11.96
N GLU A 230 5.01 3.36 -12.73
CA GLU A 230 3.97 4.27 -13.27
C GLU A 230 2.75 3.58 -13.89
N ASN A 231 2.93 2.41 -14.49
CA ASN A 231 1.84 1.63 -15.09
C ASN A 231 1.05 0.77 -14.08
N PHE A 232 1.42 0.78 -12.80
CA PHE A 232 0.84 -0.02 -11.72
C PHE A 232 0.82 -1.54 -11.97
N MET A 233 1.56 -2.01 -12.97
CA MET A 233 1.53 -3.41 -13.43
C MET A 233 2.75 -4.22 -13.00
N SER A 234 3.80 -3.55 -12.56
CA SER A 234 4.99 -4.19 -12.02
C SER A 234 5.64 -3.30 -10.98
N GLY A 235 6.36 -3.92 -10.09
CA GLY A 235 7.11 -3.24 -9.04
C GLY A 235 8.15 -4.17 -8.42
N GLU A 236 8.83 -3.68 -7.43
CA GLU A 236 9.84 -4.44 -6.70
C GLU A 236 9.72 -4.23 -5.20
N VAL A 237 10.31 -5.14 -4.43
CA VAL A 237 10.48 -5.01 -2.98
C VAL A 237 11.94 -4.89 -2.64
N SER A 238 12.29 -3.80 -1.98
CA SER A 238 13.62 -3.57 -1.44
C SER A 238 13.59 -3.56 0.09
N ILE A 239 14.63 -4.12 0.72
CA ILE A 239 14.85 -4.05 2.16
C ILE A 239 15.98 -3.07 2.46
N PHE A 240 15.68 -2.10 3.31
CA PHE A 240 16.64 -1.15 3.86
C PHE A 240 17.01 -1.59 5.28
N ASN A 241 18.31 -1.85 5.51
CA ASN A 241 18.84 -2.24 6.81
C ASN A 241 19.45 -1.01 7.50
N PHE A 242 18.83 -0.55 8.56
CA PHE A 242 19.28 0.65 9.31
C PHE A 242 20.50 0.41 10.18
N THR A 243 20.85 -0.86 10.45
CA THR A 243 22.03 -1.21 11.24
C THR A 243 23.29 -1.20 10.37
N THR A 244 23.21 -1.73 9.15
CA THR A 244 24.34 -1.82 8.23
C THR A 244 24.39 -0.67 7.23
N GLY A 245 23.27 0.03 7.00
CA GLY A 245 23.10 1.03 5.94
C GLY A 245 22.97 0.43 4.53
N GLU A 246 22.84 -0.90 4.43
CA GLU A 246 22.70 -1.60 3.15
C GLU A 246 21.23 -1.69 2.72
N ASN A 247 21.02 -1.66 1.41
CA ASN A 247 19.74 -2.01 0.81
C ASN A 247 19.91 -3.27 -0.05
N SER A 248 18.83 -4.03 -0.16
CA SER A 248 18.82 -5.28 -0.92
C SER A 248 17.50 -5.44 -1.66
N LEU A 249 17.57 -5.63 -2.96
CA LEU A 249 16.41 -6.02 -3.75
C LEU A 249 16.02 -7.47 -3.42
N ILE A 250 14.77 -7.70 -3.03
CA ILE A 250 14.28 -9.02 -2.60
C ILE A 250 13.49 -9.71 -3.72
N CYS A 251 12.60 -9.01 -4.36
CA CYS A 251 11.84 -9.55 -5.48
C CYS A 251 11.40 -8.46 -6.43
N GLN A 252 11.07 -8.88 -7.65
CA GLN A 252 10.51 -8.03 -8.70
C GLN A 252 9.15 -8.59 -9.12
N ASN A 253 8.41 -7.80 -9.89
CA ASN A 253 7.08 -8.14 -10.40
C ASN A 253 6.01 -8.26 -9.30
N ILE A 254 6.05 -7.37 -8.32
CA ILE A 254 4.91 -7.15 -7.43
C ILE A 254 3.86 -6.29 -8.14
N PHE A 255 2.61 -6.46 -7.77
CA PHE A 255 1.49 -5.73 -8.36
C PHE A 255 0.90 -4.74 -7.34
N ARG A 256 0.25 -3.70 -7.85
CA ARG A 256 -0.51 -2.79 -7.01
C ARG A 256 -1.63 -3.55 -6.28
N GLY A 257 -1.63 -3.47 -4.97
CA GLY A 257 -2.58 -4.19 -4.10
C GLY A 257 -1.94 -5.33 -3.31
N ASP A 258 -0.74 -5.79 -3.68
CA ASP A 258 0.01 -6.73 -2.87
C ASP A 258 0.41 -6.06 -1.55
N LYS A 259 0.16 -6.74 -0.44
CA LYS A 259 0.53 -6.24 0.89
C LYS A 259 1.78 -6.92 1.39
N LEU A 260 2.72 -6.12 1.89
CA LEU A 260 3.91 -6.63 2.53
C LEU A 260 3.66 -6.90 4.00
N PHE A 261 4.07 -8.09 4.46
CA PHE A 261 4.11 -8.44 5.87
C PHE A 261 5.47 -8.98 6.24
N TRP A 262 5.96 -8.57 7.39
CA TRP A 262 7.12 -9.21 7.99
C TRP A 262 6.64 -10.41 8.81
N ALA A 263 6.98 -11.64 8.39
CA ALA A 263 6.66 -12.85 9.13
C ALA A 263 7.56 -12.94 10.37
N GLY A 264 6.95 -12.98 11.55
CA GLY A 264 7.60 -12.81 12.84
C GLY A 264 8.85 -13.68 13.08
N GLY A 265 9.87 -13.08 13.64
CA GLY A 265 11.03 -13.70 14.27
C GLY A 265 12.12 -14.28 13.36
N GLN A 266 11.89 -14.35 12.05
CA GLN A 266 12.89 -14.74 11.05
C GLN A 266 12.94 -13.67 9.94
N GLU A 267 14.08 -13.57 9.26
CA GLU A 267 14.31 -12.57 8.19
C GLU A 267 13.52 -12.87 6.89
N ASN A 268 12.25 -13.21 7.02
CA ASN A 268 11.41 -13.51 5.88
C ASN A 268 10.37 -12.41 5.68
N VAL A 269 10.48 -11.68 4.58
CA VAL A 269 9.38 -10.85 4.07
C VAL A 269 8.43 -11.76 3.33
N SER A 270 7.18 -11.80 3.75
CA SER A 270 6.14 -12.49 2.98
C SER A 270 5.34 -11.48 2.18
N LEU A 271 5.19 -11.72 0.90
CA LEU A 271 4.14 -11.11 0.11
C LEU A 271 2.83 -11.85 0.46
N SER A 272 1.86 -11.17 1.02
CA SER A 272 0.50 -11.69 0.96
C SER A 272 -0.05 -11.25 -0.40
N GLU A 273 -0.34 -12.19 -1.23
CA GLU A 273 -1.26 -11.92 -2.32
C GLU A 273 -2.50 -11.27 -1.70
N SER A 274 -2.88 -10.08 -2.17
CA SER A 274 -4.19 -9.55 -1.83
C SER A 274 -5.20 -10.59 -2.31
N THR A 275 -5.92 -11.22 -1.39
CA THR A 275 -6.90 -12.25 -1.70
C THR A 275 -8.18 -11.69 -2.34
N SER A 276 -8.14 -10.48 -2.86
CA SER A 276 -9.15 -10.07 -3.82
C SER A 276 -8.84 -10.79 -5.14
N LEU A 277 -9.34 -12.01 -5.26
CA LEU A 277 -9.36 -12.70 -6.54
C LEU A 277 -9.96 -11.75 -7.60
N PRO A 278 -9.43 -11.75 -8.82
CA PRO A 278 -10.05 -11.01 -9.90
C PRO A 278 -11.54 -11.32 -9.97
N ASN A 279 -12.36 -10.30 -10.15
CA ASN A 279 -13.81 -10.48 -10.22
C ASN A 279 -14.31 -10.85 -11.62
N LYS A 280 -13.42 -10.83 -12.62
CA LYS A 280 -13.70 -11.17 -14.02
C LYS A 280 -12.44 -11.69 -14.71
N PHE A 281 -12.62 -12.44 -15.79
CA PHE A 281 -11.53 -12.73 -16.71
C PHE A 281 -11.10 -11.46 -17.44
N MET A 282 -9.79 -11.22 -17.54
CA MET A 282 -9.23 -10.09 -18.27
C MET A 282 -7.88 -10.48 -18.90
N LEU A 283 -7.62 -9.98 -20.11
CA LEU A 283 -6.31 -10.01 -20.74
C LEU A 283 -5.79 -8.58 -20.83
N HIS A 284 -4.62 -8.31 -20.28
CA HIS A 284 -4.01 -6.98 -20.30
C HIS A 284 -3.22 -6.73 -21.58
N GLN A 285 -2.89 -5.47 -21.84
CA GLN A 285 -1.97 -5.12 -22.91
C GLN A 285 -0.58 -5.62 -22.55
N ASN A 286 0.09 -6.30 -23.49
CA ASN A 286 1.47 -6.75 -23.28
C ASN A 286 2.42 -5.58 -23.03
N TYR A 287 3.42 -5.80 -22.20
CA TYR A 287 4.45 -4.81 -21.90
C TYR A 287 5.85 -5.45 -21.93
N PRO A 288 6.83 -4.74 -22.55
CA PRO A 288 6.68 -3.54 -23.36
C PRO A 288 5.87 -3.77 -24.66
N ASN A 289 5.28 -2.71 -25.23
CA ASN A 289 4.65 -2.71 -26.53
C ASN A 289 4.77 -1.31 -27.19
N PRO A 290 5.58 -1.10 -28.24
CA PRO A 290 6.36 -2.10 -28.96
C PRO A 290 7.47 -2.75 -28.13
N PHE A 291 7.93 -3.97 -28.52
CA PHE A 291 8.92 -4.75 -27.79
C PHE A 291 10.03 -5.32 -28.70
N ASN A 292 11.18 -5.71 -28.09
CA ASN A 292 12.32 -6.31 -28.77
C ASN A 292 13.25 -7.02 -27.76
N PRO A 293 13.51 -8.34 -27.84
CA PRO A 293 12.65 -9.35 -28.49
C PRO A 293 11.58 -9.93 -27.55
N GLU A 294 11.51 -9.46 -26.29
CA GLU A 294 10.70 -10.06 -25.24
C GLU A 294 9.57 -9.14 -24.79
N THR A 295 8.44 -9.73 -24.44
CA THR A 295 7.30 -9.04 -23.84
C THR A 295 6.55 -9.95 -22.89
N THR A 296 5.88 -9.37 -21.89
CA THR A 296 5.06 -10.08 -20.92
C THR A 296 3.58 -9.87 -21.23
N LEU A 297 2.82 -10.94 -21.21
CA LEU A 297 1.37 -10.95 -21.27
C LEU A 297 0.82 -11.24 -19.88
N GLU A 298 -0.08 -10.39 -19.41
CA GLU A 298 -0.72 -10.50 -18.11
C GLU A 298 -2.22 -10.75 -18.28
N TYR A 299 -2.79 -11.55 -17.37
CA TYR A 299 -4.20 -11.91 -17.41
C TYR A 299 -4.73 -12.25 -16.00
N GLU A 300 -6.05 -12.12 -15.86
CA GLU A 300 -6.76 -12.30 -14.61
C GLU A 300 -7.75 -13.45 -14.71
N LEU A 301 -7.78 -14.29 -13.67
CA LEU A 301 -8.64 -15.44 -13.56
C LEU A 301 -9.49 -15.34 -12.28
N PRO A 302 -10.82 -15.16 -12.38
CA PRO A 302 -11.70 -15.08 -11.21
C PRO A 302 -11.99 -16.45 -10.57
N LEU A 303 -11.78 -17.54 -11.31
CA LEU A 303 -12.05 -18.90 -10.88
C LEU A 303 -11.13 -19.89 -11.60
N ASN A 304 -11.09 -21.15 -11.11
CA ASN A 304 -10.38 -22.23 -11.79
C ASN A 304 -10.89 -22.42 -13.21
N ALA A 305 -10.00 -22.38 -14.19
CA ALA A 305 -10.36 -22.57 -15.59
C ALA A 305 -9.22 -23.23 -16.38
N PHE A 306 -9.59 -23.92 -17.47
CA PHE A 306 -8.63 -24.30 -18.49
C PHE A 306 -8.31 -23.07 -19.34
N ILE A 307 -7.03 -22.68 -19.35
CA ILE A 307 -6.55 -21.49 -20.02
C ILE A 307 -5.76 -21.88 -21.26
N LYS A 308 -6.10 -21.24 -22.39
CA LYS A 308 -5.30 -21.29 -23.60
C LYS A 308 -4.90 -19.87 -23.99
N ILE A 309 -3.58 -19.61 -24.10
CA ILE A 309 -3.03 -18.36 -24.61
C ILE A 309 -2.23 -18.64 -25.87
N THR A 310 -2.64 -18.02 -26.96
CA THR A 310 -2.07 -18.30 -28.29
C THR A 310 -1.73 -16.98 -28.99
N ILE A 311 -0.59 -16.98 -29.67
CA ILE A 311 -0.12 -15.89 -30.53
C ILE A 311 -0.39 -16.25 -31.99
N TYR A 312 -0.87 -15.26 -32.75
CA TYR A 312 -1.22 -15.36 -34.15
C TYR A 312 -0.53 -14.28 -34.97
N ASP A 313 -0.30 -14.59 -36.25
CA ASP A 313 -0.02 -13.53 -37.24
C ASP A 313 -1.31 -12.79 -37.68
N LEU A 314 -1.17 -11.78 -38.53
CA LEU A 314 -2.32 -11.03 -39.05
C LEU A 314 -3.24 -11.83 -39.97
N LEU A 315 -2.79 -12.98 -40.47
CA LEU A 315 -3.59 -13.90 -41.32
C LEU A 315 -4.37 -14.91 -40.48
N GLY A 316 -4.15 -14.91 -39.15
CA GLY A 316 -4.79 -15.82 -38.20
C GLY A 316 -4.08 -17.17 -38.06
N ASN A 317 -2.86 -17.32 -38.59
CA ASN A 317 -2.07 -18.53 -38.38
C ASN A 317 -1.50 -18.54 -36.97
N GLU A 318 -1.58 -19.68 -36.28
CA GLU A 318 -0.98 -19.89 -34.98
C GLU A 318 0.55 -19.85 -35.07
N ILE A 319 1.16 -18.94 -34.33
CA ILE A 319 2.62 -18.78 -34.21
C ILE A 319 3.14 -19.55 -33.01
N LYS A 320 2.52 -19.31 -31.83
CA LYS A 320 2.96 -19.88 -30.56
C LYS A 320 1.77 -20.17 -29.65
N ASN A 321 1.76 -21.35 -29.05
CA ASN A 321 0.92 -21.62 -27.88
C ASN A 321 1.75 -21.42 -26.61
N LEU A 322 1.40 -20.40 -25.82
CA LEU A 322 2.14 -20.05 -24.60
C LEU A 322 1.61 -20.79 -23.37
N VAL A 323 0.29 -20.97 -23.29
CA VAL A 323 -0.37 -21.62 -22.16
C VAL A 323 -1.47 -22.55 -22.69
N SER A 324 -1.54 -23.77 -22.16
CA SER A 324 -2.61 -24.74 -22.44
C SER A 324 -2.76 -25.67 -21.24
N THR A 325 -3.34 -25.16 -20.13
CA THR A 325 -3.44 -25.92 -18.87
C THR A 325 -4.54 -25.37 -17.97
N ASN A 326 -4.96 -26.17 -16.98
CA ASN A 326 -5.81 -25.68 -15.89
C ASN A 326 -5.01 -24.80 -14.94
N GLN A 327 -5.56 -23.65 -14.61
CA GLN A 327 -4.95 -22.71 -13.67
C GLN A 327 -5.93 -22.29 -12.58
N SER A 328 -5.39 -22.06 -11.38
CA SER A 328 -6.12 -21.53 -10.23
C SER A 328 -6.44 -20.03 -10.43
N PRO A 329 -7.45 -19.49 -9.72
CA PRO A 329 -7.75 -18.06 -9.71
C PRO A 329 -6.52 -17.22 -9.36
N GLY A 330 -6.53 -15.97 -9.78
CA GLY A 330 -5.48 -14.98 -9.46
C GLY A 330 -4.98 -14.23 -10.68
N PHE A 331 -4.04 -13.34 -10.43
CA PHE A 331 -3.29 -12.60 -11.44
C PHE A 331 -2.18 -13.50 -11.97
N LYS A 332 -2.01 -13.54 -13.29
CA LYS A 332 -1.07 -14.43 -13.97
C LYS A 332 -0.27 -13.66 -15.03
N SER A 333 0.95 -14.13 -15.28
CA SER A 333 1.78 -13.59 -16.36
C SER A 333 2.50 -14.70 -17.11
N ILE A 334 2.81 -14.43 -18.37
CA ILE A 334 3.62 -15.30 -19.23
C ILE A 334 4.45 -14.48 -20.21
N GLN A 335 5.71 -14.80 -20.35
CA GLN A 335 6.63 -14.11 -21.25
C GLN A 335 6.65 -14.78 -22.63
N TRP A 336 6.76 -13.94 -23.67
CA TRP A 336 7.03 -14.35 -25.04
C TRP A 336 8.31 -13.73 -25.56
N ASN A 337 9.19 -14.57 -26.08
CA ASN A 337 10.53 -14.20 -26.57
C ASN A 337 10.62 -14.17 -28.10
N SER A 338 9.54 -13.84 -28.80
CA SER A 338 9.47 -13.73 -30.26
C SER A 338 9.85 -14.99 -31.02
N THR A 339 9.51 -16.19 -30.48
CA THR A 339 9.73 -17.46 -31.16
C THR A 339 8.42 -18.17 -31.50
N ASN A 340 8.44 -18.98 -32.56
CA ASN A 340 7.32 -19.87 -32.92
C ASN A 340 7.31 -21.15 -32.06
N ASN A 341 6.38 -22.10 -32.37
CA ASN A 341 6.27 -23.36 -31.63
C ASN A 341 7.52 -24.27 -31.80
N GLN A 342 8.33 -24.06 -32.83
CA GLN A 342 9.58 -24.76 -33.07
C GLN A 342 10.78 -24.12 -32.36
N GLY A 343 10.58 -22.95 -31.71
CA GLY A 343 11.65 -22.20 -31.08
C GLY A 343 12.44 -21.30 -32.05
N GLU A 344 11.98 -21.13 -33.26
CA GLU A 344 12.62 -20.29 -34.28
C GLU A 344 12.14 -18.84 -34.13
N PRO A 345 13.05 -17.83 -34.28
CA PRO A 345 12.67 -16.44 -34.22
C PRO A 345 11.66 -16.05 -35.32
N VAL A 346 10.69 -15.23 -34.96
CA VAL A 346 9.72 -14.71 -35.91
C VAL A 346 10.11 -13.31 -36.41
N SER A 347 9.58 -12.87 -37.53
CA SER A 347 9.89 -11.59 -38.14
C SER A 347 9.29 -10.43 -37.35
N ALA A 348 9.94 -9.26 -37.38
CA ALA A 348 9.34 -8.02 -36.90
C ALA A 348 8.00 -7.77 -37.58
N GLY A 349 7.04 -7.27 -36.82
CA GLY A 349 5.69 -7.03 -37.35
C GLY A 349 4.62 -6.95 -36.27
N VAL A 350 3.39 -6.96 -36.71
CA VAL A 350 2.20 -6.96 -35.83
C VAL A 350 1.72 -8.38 -35.61
N TYR A 351 1.50 -8.72 -34.34
CA TYR A 351 0.96 -9.99 -33.89
C TYR A 351 -0.31 -9.78 -33.07
N LEU A 352 -1.15 -10.79 -33.03
CA LEU A 352 -2.31 -10.86 -32.15
C LEU A 352 -2.06 -11.94 -31.08
N TYR A 353 -2.53 -11.72 -29.90
CA TYR A 353 -2.56 -12.74 -28.85
C TYR A 353 -3.94 -12.83 -28.24
N SER A 354 -4.38 -14.03 -27.96
CA SER A 354 -5.71 -14.29 -27.41
C SER A 354 -5.63 -15.19 -26.19
N ILE A 355 -6.51 -14.94 -25.22
CA ILE A 355 -6.83 -15.84 -24.13
C ILE A 355 -8.20 -16.48 -24.37
N GLU A 356 -8.30 -17.76 -24.05
CA GLU A 356 -9.54 -18.53 -23.97
C GLU A 356 -9.63 -19.16 -22.57
N ALA A 357 -10.75 -18.92 -21.87
CA ALA A 357 -11.01 -19.41 -20.51
C ALA A 357 -12.51 -19.77 -20.39
N GLY A 358 -12.87 -21.02 -20.66
CA GLY A 358 -14.27 -21.42 -20.80
C GLY A 358 -14.95 -20.65 -21.94
N ASP A 359 -16.04 -19.95 -21.63
CA ASP A 359 -16.77 -19.11 -22.61
C ASP A 359 -16.13 -17.73 -22.84
N PHE A 360 -15.16 -17.35 -21.97
CA PHE A 360 -14.47 -16.07 -22.13
C PHE A 360 -13.40 -16.16 -23.21
N ARG A 361 -13.40 -15.11 -24.06
CA ARG A 361 -12.37 -14.94 -25.09
C ARG A 361 -12.05 -13.45 -25.24
N GLN A 362 -10.75 -13.12 -25.25
CA GLN A 362 -10.28 -11.76 -25.51
C GLN A 362 -9.01 -11.78 -26.34
N THR A 363 -8.90 -10.85 -27.30
CA THR A 363 -7.74 -10.73 -28.20
C THR A 363 -7.19 -9.32 -28.16
N LYS A 364 -5.87 -9.19 -28.18
CA LYS A 364 -5.16 -7.91 -28.24
C LYS A 364 -4.06 -7.96 -29.30
N LYS A 365 -3.57 -6.75 -29.64
CA LYS A 365 -2.53 -6.52 -30.65
C LYS A 365 -1.20 -6.14 -29.96
N MET A 366 -0.09 -6.64 -30.51
CA MET A 366 1.27 -6.27 -30.10
C MET A 366 2.17 -6.03 -31.30
N ILE A 367 3.27 -5.30 -31.10
CA ILE A 367 4.20 -4.89 -32.14
C ILE A 367 5.60 -5.32 -31.76
N LEU A 368 6.17 -6.24 -32.54
CA LEU A 368 7.57 -6.67 -32.42
C LEU A 368 8.44 -5.78 -33.29
N LEU A 369 9.43 -5.14 -32.69
CA LEU A 369 10.49 -4.40 -33.37
C LEU A 369 11.61 -5.38 -33.80
N LYS A 370 12.52 -4.88 -34.63
CA LYS A 370 13.64 -5.67 -35.10
C LYS A 370 14.90 -5.34 -34.28
#